data_609059dce370dd9e6dde04efe2c9807b
#
_entry.id   609059dce370dd9e6dde04efe2c9807b
#
_cell.length_a   1.000
_cell.length_b   1.000
_cell.length_c   1.000
_cell.angle_alpha   90.00
_cell.angle_beta   90.00
_cell.angle_gamma   90.00
#
_symmetry.space_group_name_H-M   'P 1'
#
loop_
_entity.id
_entity.type
_entity.pdbx_description
1 polymer ?
#
loop_
_entity_poly.entity_id
_entity_poly.type
_entity_poly.pdbx_seq_one_letter_code
_entity_poly.pdbx_strand_id
1 'polypeptide(L)'
;MKKDKIDVRKFSDIKYSLSVMDTVILESGENKKYTFESVSGKVIASAMFRFCATGRGKNVMTFYDENGNPAISIWCDGMCILAYDGNVRKKIYRYKDEFWFSVWVSLDTNSKTYDVCVDGEKCLSGALFMNPVSEIASYETGSRMGSFMEKQIFVYKNPVQSVEEAAGKGKIYNVTHFGAIADGVTVVTDKIQKAIDECSKNGGGVVYLQGGTYLSGMIELKSGVELYLETDATLKGVIDTEAYPTMTSKNNPNWNMIKQGPQKALIYADGVNGVIIQGGGTIDGSGNFPGDYGSESSRPSAILLVGCNNSKIQNIAVNNAGMWTIPLVECDSFYMRDVNISSYWFPNRDGIDICDCHDVLVENSYFTADDDTVCFKSGHERCCDNILIRQMMIVSTMANAIKFGTFSYGGFTNCTICDCVVKDTRFCAMCVEVVDGGIAENIHFERIEVKDAGSAFFIVLGDRANIPPEGIHRMGSIKDIYFEDIYVENQLKNYGSYISGVKKDGEIHNIKNILFKNVKAEFRGGLTEQPDNPPEYSGTVYPESDMYKQLPASAYYLRHTENVVFDSCETIVTEEDVRKKIVEV
;
A
#
# COMPACT_ATOMS: atom_id res chain seq x y z
N MET A 1 7.10 1.35 32.50
CA MET A 1 6.46 0.03 32.36
C MET A 1 6.50 -0.31 30.88
N LYS A 2 7.18 -1.39 30.47
CA LYS A 2 7.03 -1.88 29.08
C LYS A 2 5.56 -2.29 28.95
N LYS A 3 4.78 -1.58 28.11
CA LYS A 3 3.48 -2.09 27.67
C LYS A 3 3.73 -3.43 27.02
N ASP A 4 2.96 -4.45 27.35
CA ASP A 4 2.99 -5.69 26.59
C ASP A 4 2.66 -5.33 25.13
N LYS A 5 3.54 -5.74 24.18
CA LYS A 5 3.34 -5.45 22.77
C LYS A 5 2.02 -6.05 22.32
N ILE A 6 1.20 -5.24 21.68
CA ILE A 6 -0.05 -5.70 21.07
C ILE A 6 0.31 -6.62 19.90
N ASP A 7 -0.29 -7.79 19.83
CA ASP A 7 -0.19 -8.62 18.63
C ASP A 7 -1.12 -8.02 17.57
N VAL A 8 -0.56 -7.20 16.68
CA VAL A 8 -1.31 -6.50 15.61
C VAL A 8 -2.01 -7.47 14.66
N ARG A 9 -1.59 -8.76 14.59
CA ARG A 9 -2.29 -9.78 13.79
C ARG A 9 -3.72 -9.98 14.26
N LYS A 10 -4.01 -9.68 15.53
CA LYS A 10 -5.35 -9.76 16.13
C LYS A 10 -6.28 -8.63 15.73
N PHE A 11 -5.78 -7.61 15.01
CA PHE A 11 -6.65 -6.59 14.41
C PHE A 11 -7.48 -7.16 13.26
N SER A 12 -6.96 -8.21 12.60
CA SER A 12 -7.69 -8.94 11.58
C SER A 12 -8.53 -10.04 12.22
N ASP A 13 -9.83 -9.87 12.24
CA ASP A 13 -10.83 -10.84 12.70
C ASP A 13 -11.50 -11.59 11.53
N ILE A 14 -10.90 -11.51 10.34
CA ILE A 14 -11.43 -12.13 9.12
C ILE A 14 -11.35 -13.64 9.20
N LYS A 15 -12.52 -14.27 9.04
CA LYS A 15 -12.62 -15.72 8.85
C LYS A 15 -12.65 -16.03 7.34
N TYR A 16 -11.54 -16.54 6.85
CA TYR A 16 -11.46 -16.96 5.45
C TYR A 16 -12.26 -18.25 5.22
N SER A 17 -13.08 -18.26 4.16
CA SER A 17 -13.65 -19.50 3.61
C SER A 17 -12.61 -20.27 2.79
N LEU A 18 -11.72 -19.53 2.11
CA LEU A 18 -10.55 -20.07 1.41
C LEU A 18 -9.36 -19.14 1.65
N SER A 19 -8.20 -19.73 1.98
CA SER A 19 -6.91 -19.03 2.08
C SER A 19 -5.80 -19.92 1.55
N VAL A 20 -5.17 -19.52 0.44
CA VAL A 20 -4.01 -20.21 -0.16
C VAL A 20 -2.91 -19.17 -0.35
N MET A 21 -1.83 -19.29 0.42
CA MET A 21 -0.71 -18.34 0.38
C MET A 21 0.32 -18.70 -0.67
N ASP A 22 0.60 -20.00 -0.82
CA ASP A 22 1.67 -20.50 -1.67
C ASP A 22 1.38 -20.28 -3.16
N THR A 23 2.45 -20.16 -3.93
CA THR A 23 2.35 -20.11 -5.39
C THR A 23 1.93 -21.47 -5.94
N VAL A 24 0.87 -21.46 -6.72
CA VAL A 24 0.38 -22.63 -7.46
C VAL A 24 0.68 -22.43 -8.93
N ILE A 25 1.34 -23.41 -9.55
CA ILE A 25 1.63 -23.41 -10.99
C ILE A 25 0.59 -24.32 -11.67
N LEU A 26 -0.07 -23.82 -12.69
CA LEU A 26 -1.03 -24.55 -13.50
C LEU A 26 -0.50 -24.66 -14.92
N GLU A 27 -0.29 -25.89 -15.37
CA GLU A 27 0.19 -26.18 -16.71
C GLU A 27 -0.96 -26.22 -17.72
N SER A 28 -0.60 -26.25 -18.99
CA SER A 28 -1.58 -26.32 -20.09
C SER A 28 -2.51 -27.54 -19.97
N GLY A 29 -3.80 -27.32 -19.92
CA GLY A 29 -4.82 -28.35 -19.75
C GLY A 29 -5.20 -28.65 -18.32
N GLU A 30 -4.53 -28.05 -17.33
CA GLU A 30 -4.85 -28.26 -15.91
C GLU A 30 -5.93 -27.29 -15.43
N ASN A 31 -6.80 -27.80 -14.58
CA ASN A 31 -7.77 -27.05 -13.80
C ASN A 31 -7.63 -27.40 -12.32
N LYS A 32 -7.79 -26.42 -11.47
CA LYS A 32 -7.81 -26.60 -10.03
C LYS A 32 -9.08 -26.02 -9.44
N LYS A 33 -9.77 -26.83 -8.65
CA LYS A 33 -10.99 -26.45 -7.96
C LYS A 33 -10.78 -26.52 -6.47
N TYR A 34 -11.11 -25.43 -5.80
CA TYR A 34 -11.10 -25.31 -4.34
C TYR A 34 -12.55 -25.30 -3.85
N THR A 35 -12.88 -26.20 -2.94
CA THR A 35 -14.18 -26.24 -2.29
C THR A 35 -14.06 -25.73 -0.86
N PHE A 36 -15.05 -25.02 -0.38
CA PHE A 36 -15.08 -24.43 0.97
C PHE A 36 -16.53 -24.41 1.50
N GLU A 37 -16.68 -24.15 2.80
CA GLU A 37 -17.98 -23.92 3.39
C GLU A 37 -18.69 -22.77 2.67
N SER A 38 -19.93 -22.98 2.24
CA SER A 38 -20.65 -22.00 1.42
C SER A 38 -20.80 -20.66 2.12
N VAL A 39 -20.68 -19.58 1.37
CA VAL A 39 -20.75 -18.21 1.85
C VAL A 39 -21.77 -17.42 1.06
N SER A 40 -22.58 -16.62 1.77
CA SER A 40 -23.65 -15.79 1.20
C SER A 40 -23.54 -14.34 1.66
N GLY A 41 -24.29 -13.45 1.01
CA GLY A 41 -24.25 -12.02 1.23
C GLY A 41 -23.16 -11.36 0.39
N LYS A 42 -22.52 -10.32 0.91
CA LYS A 42 -21.34 -9.68 0.28
C LYS A 42 -20.11 -10.53 0.56
N VAL A 43 -19.43 -10.99 -0.50
CA VAL A 43 -18.27 -11.87 -0.46
C VAL A 43 -17.12 -11.18 -1.17
N ILE A 44 -15.95 -11.17 -0.57
CA ILE A 44 -14.71 -10.70 -1.18
C ILE A 44 -13.90 -11.91 -1.64
N ALA A 45 -13.40 -11.83 -2.86
CA ALA A 45 -12.41 -12.77 -3.37
C ALA A 45 -11.25 -12.02 -4.03
N SER A 46 -10.04 -12.42 -3.75
CA SER A 46 -8.83 -11.85 -4.35
C SER A 46 -7.81 -12.93 -4.64
N ALA A 47 -7.02 -12.73 -5.70
CA ALA A 47 -5.85 -13.54 -6.01
C ALA A 47 -4.87 -12.75 -6.87
N MET A 48 -3.60 -13.16 -6.84
CA MET A 48 -2.57 -12.66 -7.72
C MET A 48 -2.26 -13.69 -8.79
N PHE A 49 -2.10 -13.24 -10.04
CA PHE A 49 -1.86 -14.08 -11.21
C PHE A 49 -0.63 -13.60 -11.98
N ARG A 50 0.11 -14.56 -12.55
CA ARG A 50 1.20 -14.30 -13.48
C ARG A 50 1.09 -15.29 -14.64
N PHE A 51 0.88 -14.80 -15.85
CA PHE A 51 0.85 -15.63 -17.04
C PHE A 51 2.25 -15.77 -17.63
N CYS A 52 2.72 -17.02 -17.75
CA CYS A 52 4.07 -17.33 -18.22
C CYS A 52 4.19 -17.40 -19.76
N ALA A 53 3.09 -17.23 -20.49
CA ALA A 53 3.04 -17.13 -21.95
C ALA A 53 1.73 -16.50 -22.40
N THR A 54 1.72 -15.91 -23.60
CA THR A 54 0.50 -15.47 -24.29
C THR A 54 -0.45 -16.64 -24.49
N GLY A 55 -1.19 -16.99 -23.47
CA GLY A 55 -2.15 -18.08 -23.52
C GLY A 55 -3.54 -17.59 -23.88
N ARG A 56 -4.22 -18.31 -24.75
CA ARG A 56 -5.64 -18.13 -25.01
C ARG A 56 -6.45 -19.05 -24.12
N GLY A 57 -7.57 -18.57 -23.58
CA GLY A 57 -8.54 -19.39 -22.87
C GLY A 57 -8.08 -19.85 -21.48
N LYS A 58 -7.58 -18.94 -20.64
CA LYS A 58 -7.33 -19.21 -19.22
C LYS A 58 -8.55 -18.83 -18.41
N ASN A 59 -9.03 -19.75 -17.57
CA ASN A 59 -10.01 -19.47 -16.53
C ASN A 59 -9.27 -18.82 -15.35
N VAL A 60 -9.43 -17.52 -15.18
CA VAL A 60 -8.78 -16.78 -14.08
C VAL A 60 -9.51 -17.06 -12.78
N MET A 61 -10.82 -16.82 -12.76
CA MET A 61 -11.67 -17.07 -11.59
C MET A 61 -13.08 -17.47 -12.05
N THR A 62 -13.57 -18.62 -11.62
CA THR A 62 -14.98 -18.97 -11.73
C THR A 62 -15.49 -19.44 -10.39
N PHE A 63 -16.57 -18.85 -9.92
CA PHE A 63 -17.22 -19.20 -8.65
C PHE A 63 -18.52 -19.95 -8.92
N TYR A 64 -18.76 -20.99 -8.14
CA TYR A 64 -19.93 -21.87 -8.25
C TYR A 64 -20.66 -22.00 -6.91
N ASP A 65 -21.97 -22.27 -6.99
CA ASP A 65 -22.74 -22.76 -5.86
C ASP A 65 -22.45 -24.24 -5.53
N GLU A 66 -23.12 -24.80 -4.53
CA GLU A 66 -23.00 -26.22 -4.15
C GLU A 66 -23.47 -27.17 -5.25
N ASN A 67 -24.35 -26.75 -6.13
CA ASN A 67 -24.89 -27.54 -7.22
C ASN A 67 -24.05 -27.47 -8.50
N GLY A 68 -22.97 -26.69 -8.49
CA GLY A 68 -22.08 -26.49 -9.62
C GLY A 68 -22.57 -25.46 -10.65
N ASN A 69 -23.53 -24.60 -10.29
CA ASN A 69 -23.96 -23.52 -11.17
C ASN A 69 -22.96 -22.34 -11.06
N PRO A 70 -22.37 -21.85 -12.17
CA PRO A 70 -21.45 -20.72 -12.11
C PRO A 70 -22.18 -19.43 -11.81
N ALA A 71 -21.73 -18.74 -10.75
CA ALA A 71 -22.20 -17.41 -10.37
C ALA A 71 -21.57 -16.35 -11.29
N ILE A 72 -20.25 -16.32 -11.31
CA ILE A 72 -19.44 -15.42 -12.14
C ILE A 72 -18.31 -16.17 -12.78
N SER A 73 -17.76 -15.61 -13.87
CA SER A 73 -16.58 -16.17 -14.53
C SER A 73 -15.72 -15.07 -15.14
N ILE A 74 -14.43 -15.12 -14.83
CA ILE A 74 -13.40 -14.20 -15.30
C ILE A 74 -12.36 -15.01 -16.06
N TRP A 75 -12.09 -14.60 -17.30
CA TRP A 75 -11.22 -15.30 -18.22
C TRP A 75 -10.11 -14.40 -18.72
N CYS A 76 -9.05 -15.02 -19.22
CA CYS A 76 -8.04 -14.37 -20.02
C CYS A 76 -8.10 -14.90 -21.45
N ASP A 77 -8.15 -14.01 -22.44
CA ASP A 77 -8.01 -14.35 -23.85
C ASP A 77 -7.12 -13.32 -24.57
N GLY A 78 -5.99 -13.80 -25.08
CA GLY A 78 -4.92 -12.92 -25.52
C GLY A 78 -4.40 -12.10 -24.33
N MET A 79 -4.08 -10.85 -24.52
CA MET A 79 -3.62 -9.97 -23.43
C MET A 79 -4.77 -9.25 -22.69
N CYS A 80 -5.95 -9.86 -22.62
CA CYS A 80 -7.14 -9.22 -22.07
C CYS A 80 -7.80 -10.06 -21.01
N ILE A 81 -8.19 -9.41 -19.93
CA ILE A 81 -9.11 -9.95 -18.94
C ILE A 81 -10.54 -9.70 -19.41
N LEU A 82 -11.34 -10.72 -19.31
CA LEU A 82 -12.74 -10.76 -19.74
C LEU A 82 -13.60 -11.19 -18.56
N ALA A 83 -14.74 -10.55 -18.36
CA ALA A 83 -15.71 -10.94 -17.34
C ALA A 83 -17.10 -11.08 -17.98
N TYR A 84 -17.96 -11.91 -17.39
CA TYR A 84 -19.31 -12.09 -17.82
C TYR A 84 -20.27 -11.16 -17.06
N ASP A 85 -21.06 -10.37 -17.77
CA ASP A 85 -22.19 -9.62 -17.25
C ASP A 85 -23.47 -10.36 -17.67
N GLY A 86 -24.03 -11.12 -16.75
CA GLY A 86 -25.00 -12.16 -17.07
C GLY A 86 -24.36 -13.17 -18.05
N ASN A 87 -24.94 -13.30 -19.24
CA ASN A 87 -24.41 -14.18 -20.30
C ASN A 87 -23.57 -13.43 -21.35
N VAL A 88 -23.29 -12.14 -21.14
CA VAL A 88 -22.53 -11.31 -22.08
C VAL A 88 -21.07 -11.18 -21.62
N ARG A 89 -20.15 -11.65 -22.42
CA ARG A 89 -18.71 -11.53 -22.14
C ARG A 89 -18.22 -10.12 -22.52
N LYS A 90 -17.64 -9.42 -21.55
CA LYS A 90 -17.07 -8.08 -21.68
C LYS A 90 -15.56 -8.11 -21.51
N LYS A 91 -14.84 -7.35 -22.33
CA LYS A 91 -13.40 -7.09 -22.14
C LYS A 91 -13.28 -5.97 -21.12
N ILE A 92 -12.58 -6.24 -20.01
CA ILE A 92 -12.51 -5.32 -18.87
C ILE A 92 -11.12 -4.75 -18.62
N TYR A 93 -10.05 -5.47 -18.96
CA TYR A 93 -8.68 -5.02 -18.70
C TYR A 93 -7.70 -5.56 -19.73
N ARG A 94 -6.57 -4.87 -19.94
CA ARG A 94 -5.45 -5.34 -20.76
C ARG A 94 -4.19 -5.41 -19.88
N TYR A 95 -3.66 -6.62 -19.68
CA TYR A 95 -2.45 -6.87 -18.90
C TYR A 95 -1.20 -7.01 -19.78
N LYS A 96 -0.01 -6.96 -19.16
CA LYS A 96 1.25 -7.34 -19.78
C LYS A 96 1.58 -8.80 -19.41
N ASP A 97 2.09 -9.58 -20.37
CA ASP A 97 2.57 -10.93 -20.11
C ASP A 97 3.78 -10.93 -19.15
N GLU A 98 3.92 -12.05 -18.42
CA GLU A 98 5.01 -12.28 -17.47
C GLU A 98 5.03 -11.35 -16.24
N PHE A 99 4.01 -10.54 -16.04
CA PHE A 99 3.85 -9.69 -14.87
C PHE A 99 2.81 -10.27 -13.91
N TRP A 100 3.04 -10.07 -12.62
CA TRP A 100 2.00 -10.26 -11.63
C TRP A 100 0.94 -9.17 -11.77
N PHE A 101 -0.31 -9.58 -11.71
CA PHE A 101 -1.45 -8.67 -11.57
C PHE A 101 -2.42 -9.24 -10.54
N SER A 102 -3.14 -8.34 -9.87
CA SER A 102 -4.16 -8.71 -8.91
C SER A 102 -5.54 -8.72 -9.56
N VAL A 103 -6.37 -9.67 -9.17
CA VAL A 103 -7.80 -9.65 -9.48
C VAL A 103 -8.54 -9.68 -8.16
N TRP A 104 -9.38 -8.70 -7.97
CA TRP A 104 -10.23 -8.55 -6.82
C TRP A 104 -11.68 -8.53 -7.25
N VAL A 105 -12.51 -9.29 -6.57
CA VAL A 105 -13.93 -9.41 -6.89
C VAL A 105 -14.74 -9.18 -5.62
N SER A 106 -15.69 -8.27 -5.68
CA SER A 106 -16.74 -8.11 -4.67
C SER A 106 -18.04 -8.66 -5.22
N LEU A 107 -18.53 -9.76 -4.65
CA LEU A 107 -19.76 -10.41 -5.05
C LEU A 107 -20.86 -10.11 -4.02
N ASP A 108 -22.08 -9.88 -4.47
CA ASP A 108 -23.25 -9.82 -3.61
C ASP A 108 -24.29 -10.85 -4.02
N THR A 109 -24.38 -11.92 -3.24
CA THR A 109 -25.35 -13.00 -3.51
C THR A 109 -26.79 -12.60 -3.21
N ASN A 110 -27.06 -11.45 -2.60
CA ASN A 110 -28.41 -10.93 -2.40
C ASN A 110 -28.90 -10.21 -3.66
N SER A 111 -28.13 -9.23 -4.15
CA SER A 111 -28.46 -8.48 -5.38
C SER A 111 -28.14 -9.25 -6.67
N LYS A 112 -27.36 -10.34 -6.59
CA LYS A 112 -26.88 -11.13 -7.74
C LYS A 112 -25.97 -10.30 -8.67
N THR A 113 -25.16 -9.44 -8.09
CA THR A 113 -24.25 -8.55 -8.81
C THR A 113 -22.82 -8.70 -8.30
N TYR A 114 -21.88 -8.23 -9.10
CA TYR A 114 -20.47 -8.20 -8.70
C TYR A 114 -19.70 -7.07 -9.36
N ASP A 115 -18.61 -6.69 -8.70
CA ASP A 115 -17.61 -5.75 -9.18
C ASP A 115 -16.28 -6.46 -9.40
N VAL A 116 -15.48 -5.98 -10.34
CA VAL A 116 -14.12 -6.48 -10.57
C VAL A 116 -13.14 -5.30 -10.59
N CYS A 117 -12.09 -5.42 -9.77
CA CYS A 117 -10.91 -4.58 -9.87
C CYS A 117 -9.74 -5.44 -10.36
N VAL A 118 -8.94 -4.89 -11.27
CA VAL A 118 -7.69 -5.49 -11.73
C VAL A 118 -6.60 -4.45 -11.51
N ASP A 119 -5.53 -4.84 -10.82
CA ASP A 119 -4.44 -3.92 -10.46
C ASP A 119 -4.93 -2.62 -9.80
N GLY A 120 -5.90 -2.73 -8.90
CA GLY A 120 -6.51 -1.61 -8.18
C GLY A 120 -7.49 -0.76 -9.00
N GLU A 121 -7.55 -0.94 -10.33
CA GLU A 121 -8.51 -0.24 -11.18
C GLU A 121 -9.87 -0.96 -11.18
N LYS A 122 -10.95 -0.24 -10.88
CA LYS A 122 -12.32 -0.77 -10.98
C LYS A 122 -12.72 -0.89 -12.45
N CYS A 123 -12.63 -2.09 -12.98
CA CYS A 123 -12.84 -2.39 -14.41
C CYS A 123 -14.28 -2.78 -14.77
N LEU A 124 -15.04 -3.24 -13.79
CA LEU A 124 -16.45 -3.65 -13.97
C LEU A 124 -17.22 -3.37 -12.70
N SER A 125 -18.42 -2.81 -12.79
CA SER A 125 -19.25 -2.52 -11.65
C SER A 125 -20.71 -2.93 -11.89
N GLY A 126 -21.34 -3.53 -10.86
CA GLY A 126 -22.74 -3.92 -10.87
C GLY A 126 -23.10 -4.98 -11.93
N ALA A 127 -22.12 -5.77 -12.38
CA ALA A 127 -22.37 -6.81 -13.38
C ALA A 127 -23.26 -7.91 -12.81
N LEU A 128 -24.14 -8.45 -13.63
CA LEU A 128 -25.07 -9.50 -13.23
C LEU A 128 -24.39 -10.86 -13.14
N PHE A 129 -24.81 -11.69 -12.20
CA PHE A 129 -24.41 -13.10 -12.14
C PHE A 129 -24.85 -13.85 -13.41
N MET A 130 -24.08 -14.85 -13.81
CA MET A 130 -24.45 -15.77 -14.90
C MET A 130 -25.68 -16.62 -14.52
N ASN A 131 -25.75 -17.06 -13.27
CA ASN A 131 -26.90 -17.73 -12.67
C ASN A 131 -27.21 -17.09 -11.31
N PRO A 132 -28.48 -16.95 -10.93
CA PRO A 132 -28.90 -16.27 -9.71
C PRO A 132 -28.70 -17.15 -8.46
N VAL A 133 -27.45 -17.54 -8.17
CA VAL A 133 -27.11 -18.38 -7.01
C VAL A 133 -27.31 -17.61 -5.71
N SER A 134 -27.58 -18.30 -4.61
CA SER A 134 -27.79 -17.70 -3.28
C SER A 134 -26.53 -17.73 -2.40
N GLU A 135 -25.55 -18.53 -2.80
CA GLU A 135 -24.29 -18.73 -2.07
C GLU A 135 -23.18 -19.14 -3.02
N ILE A 136 -21.95 -19.05 -2.54
CA ILE A 136 -20.75 -19.48 -3.25
C ILE A 136 -20.09 -20.59 -2.43
N ALA A 137 -19.77 -21.72 -3.06
CA ALA A 137 -19.23 -22.92 -2.39
C ALA A 137 -17.89 -23.39 -3.00
N SER A 138 -17.53 -22.92 -4.17
CA SER A 138 -16.26 -23.28 -4.78
C SER A 138 -15.72 -22.21 -5.72
N TYR A 139 -14.40 -22.22 -5.87
CA TYR A 139 -13.61 -21.42 -6.80
C TYR A 139 -12.85 -22.37 -7.73
N GLU A 140 -12.84 -22.09 -9.02
CA GLU A 140 -12.09 -22.84 -10.02
C GLU A 140 -11.24 -21.91 -10.85
N THR A 141 -10.03 -22.34 -11.11
CA THR A 141 -9.04 -21.72 -11.98
C THR A 141 -8.45 -22.77 -12.91
N GLY A 142 -7.92 -22.35 -14.09
CA GLY A 142 -7.34 -23.36 -15.00
C GLY A 142 -6.81 -22.77 -16.29
N SER A 143 -5.99 -23.55 -16.97
CA SER A 143 -5.37 -23.17 -18.23
C SER A 143 -5.72 -24.13 -19.34
N ARG A 144 -6.30 -23.62 -20.43
CA ARG A 144 -6.46 -24.40 -21.67
C ARG A 144 -5.19 -24.42 -22.51
N MET A 145 -4.43 -23.30 -22.50
CA MET A 145 -3.19 -23.16 -23.26
C MET A 145 -2.17 -22.31 -22.50
N GLY A 146 -0.93 -22.81 -22.45
CA GLY A 146 0.17 -22.18 -21.71
C GLY A 146 0.02 -22.33 -20.19
N SER A 147 1.08 -22.10 -19.46
CA SER A 147 1.08 -22.14 -17.98
C SER A 147 0.79 -20.77 -17.39
N PHE A 148 0.35 -20.75 -16.14
CA PHE A 148 0.30 -19.54 -15.31
C PHE A 148 0.50 -19.90 -13.83
N MET A 149 0.81 -18.88 -13.07
CA MET A 149 0.96 -18.98 -11.62
C MET A 149 -0.16 -18.19 -10.95
N GLU A 150 -0.64 -18.69 -9.83
CA GLU A 150 -1.53 -17.98 -8.92
C GLU A 150 -1.04 -18.09 -7.48
N LYS A 151 -1.28 -17.10 -6.67
CA LYS A 151 -0.97 -17.08 -5.24
C LYS A 151 -1.87 -16.14 -4.46
N GLN A 152 -1.81 -16.23 -3.15
CA GLN A 152 -2.56 -15.37 -2.23
C GLN A 152 -4.05 -15.32 -2.59
N ILE A 153 -4.63 -16.52 -2.71
CA ILE A 153 -6.04 -16.69 -3.03
C ILE A 153 -6.84 -16.60 -1.74
N PHE A 154 -7.73 -15.62 -1.66
CA PHE A 154 -8.59 -15.42 -0.52
C PHE A 154 -10.05 -15.38 -0.94
N VAL A 155 -10.91 -16.04 -0.18
CA VAL A 155 -12.37 -15.93 -0.26
C VAL A 155 -12.91 -15.80 1.15
N TYR A 156 -13.67 -14.77 1.43
CA TYR A 156 -14.25 -14.53 2.74
C TYR A 156 -15.50 -13.68 2.65
N LYS A 157 -16.35 -13.85 3.66
CA LYS A 157 -17.52 -12.97 3.83
C LYS A 157 -17.03 -11.57 4.20
N ASN A 158 -17.48 -10.54 3.47
CA ASN A 158 -17.17 -9.18 3.85
C ASN A 158 -17.70 -8.93 5.28
N PRO A 159 -16.88 -8.47 6.22
CA PRO A 159 -17.30 -8.24 7.60
C PRO A 159 -18.42 -7.19 7.70
N VAL A 160 -18.55 -6.32 6.71
CA VAL A 160 -19.60 -5.29 6.65
C VAL A 160 -20.52 -5.57 5.46
N GLN A 161 -21.69 -6.09 5.74
CA GLN A 161 -22.66 -6.50 4.71
C GLN A 161 -23.53 -5.34 4.21
N SER A 162 -23.92 -4.43 5.11
CA SER A 162 -24.75 -3.26 4.80
C SER A 162 -24.48 -2.11 5.77
N VAL A 163 -25.02 -0.93 5.47
CA VAL A 163 -24.91 0.22 6.37
C VAL A 163 -25.65 -0.03 7.69
N GLU A 164 -26.73 -0.84 7.69
CA GLU A 164 -27.43 -1.23 8.90
C GLU A 164 -26.59 -2.15 9.78
N GLU A 165 -25.85 -3.08 9.18
CA GLU A 165 -24.89 -3.93 9.92
C GLU A 165 -23.73 -3.10 10.46
N ALA A 166 -23.20 -2.16 9.67
CA ALA A 166 -22.17 -1.21 10.11
C ALA A 166 -22.66 -0.39 11.32
N ALA A 167 -23.89 0.11 11.25
CA ALA A 167 -24.49 0.87 12.35
C ALA A 167 -24.77 0.01 13.59
N GLY A 168 -25.04 -1.28 13.41
CA GLY A 168 -25.45 -2.18 14.50
C GLY A 168 -26.62 -1.61 15.29
N LYS A 169 -26.39 -1.17 16.56
CA LYS A 169 -27.39 -0.47 17.38
C LYS A 169 -27.28 1.06 17.28
N GLY A 170 -26.29 1.58 16.56
CA GLY A 170 -26.08 3.00 16.34
C GLY A 170 -27.10 3.60 15.36
N LYS A 171 -27.03 4.92 15.21
CA LYS A 171 -27.88 5.63 14.25
C LYS A 171 -27.16 5.81 12.92
N ILE A 172 -27.94 5.83 11.84
CA ILE A 172 -27.49 6.16 10.49
C ILE A 172 -27.86 7.62 10.20
N TYR A 173 -26.87 8.42 9.83
CA TYR A 173 -27.01 9.81 9.42
C TYR A 173 -26.77 9.91 7.92
N ASN A 174 -27.82 9.66 7.12
CA ASN A 174 -27.74 9.80 5.67
C ASN A 174 -27.55 11.27 5.30
N VAL A 175 -26.46 11.60 4.61
CA VAL A 175 -26.11 12.99 4.26
C VAL A 175 -27.17 13.67 3.39
N THR A 176 -27.95 12.91 2.62
CA THR A 176 -29.05 13.44 1.82
C THR A 176 -30.16 14.06 2.69
N HIS A 177 -30.37 13.55 3.90
CA HIS A 177 -31.32 14.11 4.87
C HIS A 177 -30.84 15.45 5.44
N PHE A 178 -29.56 15.77 5.27
CA PHE A 178 -28.97 17.08 5.62
C PHE A 178 -28.91 18.02 4.41
N GLY A 179 -29.42 17.58 3.26
CA GLY A 179 -29.47 18.36 2.03
C GLY A 179 -28.26 18.22 1.12
N ALA A 180 -27.43 17.17 1.31
CA ALA A 180 -26.38 16.83 0.37
C ALA A 180 -26.97 16.28 -0.94
N ILE A 181 -26.48 16.74 -2.08
CA ILE A 181 -26.87 16.31 -3.42
C ILE A 181 -25.68 15.60 -4.04
N ALA A 182 -25.87 14.39 -4.54
CA ALA A 182 -24.83 13.54 -5.10
C ALA A 182 -24.71 13.69 -6.63
N ASP A 183 -24.68 14.93 -7.14
CA ASP A 183 -24.67 15.25 -8.57
C ASP A 183 -23.26 15.46 -9.16
N GLY A 184 -22.22 15.44 -8.31
CA GLY A 184 -20.82 15.67 -8.70
C GLY A 184 -20.49 17.13 -9.07
N VAL A 185 -21.40 18.06 -8.90
CA VAL A 185 -21.27 19.48 -9.29
C VAL A 185 -21.50 20.42 -8.11
N THR A 186 -22.54 20.16 -7.33
CA THR A 186 -22.89 20.97 -6.15
C THR A 186 -21.93 20.68 -5.00
N VAL A 187 -21.28 21.70 -4.47
CA VAL A 187 -20.41 21.56 -3.29
C VAL A 187 -21.27 21.37 -2.05
N VAL A 188 -21.08 20.23 -1.36
CA VAL A 188 -21.93 19.80 -0.23
C VAL A 188 -21.16 19.62 1.09
N THR A 189 -19.99 20.24 1.21
CA THR A 189 -19.10 20.13 2.38
C THR A 189 -19.83 20.40 3.69
N ASP A 190 -20.59 21.51 3.78
CA ASP A 190 -21.33 21.91 4.96
C ASP A 190 -22.45 20.93 5.33
N LYS A 191 -23.01 20.24 4.36
CA LYS A 191 -24.07 19.23 4.57
C LYS A 191 -23.52 17.95 5.16
N ILE A 192 -22.36 17.48 4.60
CA ILE A 192 -21.66 16.31 5.13
C ILE A 192 -21.13 16.62 6.54
N GLN A 193 -20.52 17.78 6.73
CA GLN A 193 -19.99 18.17 8.05
C GLN A 193 -21.10 18.25 9.09
N LYS A 194 -22.27 18.79 8.74
CA LYS A 194 -23.42 18.83 9.65
C LYS A 194 -23.87 17.43 10.07
N ALA A 195 -23.86 16.46 9.16
CA ALA A 195 -24.19 15.06 9.49
C ALA A 195 -23.15 14.47 10.46
N ILE A 196 -21.84 14.72 10.23
CA ILE A 196 -20.74 14.30 11.11
C ILE A 196 -20.91 14.91 12.51
N ASP A 197 -21.18 16.22 12.57
CA ASP A 197 -21.34 16.97 13.83
C ASP A 197 -22.52 16.46 14.65
N GLU A 198 -23.64 16.20 13.99
CA GLU A 198 -24.82 15.68 14.67
C GLU A 198 -24.64 14.22 15.10
N CYS A 199 -23.98 13.40 14.29
CA CYS A 199 -23.60 12.03 14.62
C CYS A 199 -22.74 12.01 15.90
N SER A 200 -21.66 12.76 15.91
CA SER A 200 -20.76 12.83 17.07
C SER A 200 -21.45 13.37 18.32
N LYS A 201 -22.24 14.44 18.21
CA LYS A 201 -23.01 15.04 19.30
C LYS A 201 -23.98 14.05 19.96
N ASN A 202 -24.52 13.12 19.18
CA ASN A 202 -25.47 12.10 19.65
C ASN A 202 -24.78 10.80 20.11
N GLY A 203 -23.46 10.81 20.31
CA GLY A 203 -22.71 9.67 20.85
C GLY A 203 -22.13 8.74 19.78
N GLY A 204 -22.08 9.17 18.52
CA GLY A 204 -21.52 8.41 17.42
C GLY A 204 -22.56 7.68 16.58
N GLY A 205 -22.08 6.95 15.58
CA GLY A 205 -22.89 6.21 14.60
C GLY A 205 -22.29 6.28 13.20
N VAL A 206 -23.12 6.01 12.21
CA VAL A 206 -22.68 5.95 10.81
C VAL A 206 -23.15 7.18 10.03
N VAL A 207 -22.23 7.93 9.46
CA VAL A 207 -22.49 8.96 8.44
C VAL A 207 -22.45 8.27 7.08
N TYR A 208 -23.60 8.24 6.42
CA TYR A 208 -23.83 7.42 5.23
C TYR A 208 -23.91 8.27 3.96
N LEU A 209 -22.98 8.00 3.04
CA LEU A 209 -23.00 8.50 1.67
C LEU A 209 -23.63 7.43 0.78
N GLN A 210 -24.90 7.61 0.45
CA GLN A 210 -25.61 6.76 -0.49
C GLN A 210 -25.13 7.05 -1.92
N GLY A 211 -25.28 6.15 -2.85
CA GLY A 211 -24.76 6.21 -4.21
C GLY A 211 -24.78 7.57 -4.93
N GLY A 212 -23.83 7.81 -5.79
CA GLY A 212 -23.61 9.05 -6.53
C GLY A 212 -22.34 9.81 -6.10
N THR A 213 -22.10 10.99 -6.68
CA THR A 213 -20.87 11.76 -6.46
C THR A 213 -21.12 12.99 -5.61
N TYR A 214 -20.49 13.06 -4.46
CA TYR A 214 -20.56 14.20 -3.51
C TYR A 214 -19.31 15.06 -3.66
N LEU A 215 -19.44 16.24 -4.24
CA LEU A 215 -18.33 17.20 -4.38
C LEU A 215 -18.13 17.96 -3.06
N SER A 216 -16.92 17.89 -2.50
CA SER A 216 -16.63 18.44 -1.17
C SER A 216 -15.25 19.08 -1.07
N GLY A 217 -15.12 20.14 -0.29
CA GLY A 217 -13.88 20.53 0.36
C GLY A 217 -13.60 19.63 1.57
N MET A 218 -12.76 20.13 2.50
CA MET A 218 -12.40 19.36 3.70
C MET A 218 -13.61 19.04 4.57
N ILE A 219 -13.69 17.77 5.00
CA ILE A 219 -14.55 17.31 6.10
C ILE A 219 -13.69 16.85 7.27
N GLU A 220 -14.12 17.15 8.50
CA GLU A 220 -13.45 16.78 9.74
C GLU A 220 -14.22 15.68 10.45
N LEU A 221 -13.61 14.49 10.57
CA LEU A 221 -14.19 13.37 11.30
C LEU A 221 -14.02 13.57 12.82
N LYS A 222 -14.94 13.01 13.59
CA LYS A 222 -14.99 13.12 15.04
C LYS A 222 -15.05 11.76 15.70
N SER A 223 -14.73 11.69 16.99
CA SER A 223 -14.72 10.44 17.74
C SER A 223 -16.06 9.70 17.66
N GLY A 224 -15.99 8.40 17.43
CA GLY A 224 -17.14 7.52 17.31
C GLY A 224 -17.94 7.67 16.00
N VAL A 225 -17.41 8.40 15.03
CA VAL A 225 -18.03 8.55 13.71
C VAL A 225 -17.45 7.53 12.74
N GLU A 226 -18.31 6.74 12.13
CA GLU A 226 -18.03 5.92 10.98
C GLU A 226 -18.48 6.63 9.71
N LEU A 227 -17.58 6.78 8.73
CA LEU A 227 -17.90 7.27 7.40
C LEU A 227 -18.11 6.07 6.48
N TYR A 228 -19.34 5.82 6.08
CA TYR A 228 -19.71 4.72 5.20
C TYR A 228 -20.05 5.24 3.81
N LEU A 229 -19.27 4.83 2.81
CA LEU A 229 -19.52 5.11 1.40
C LEU A 229 -20.11 3.86 0.74
N GLU A 230 -21.34 3.96 0.20
CA GLU A 230 -21.90 2.87 -0.58
C GLU A 230 -21.00 2.55 -1.80
N THR A 231 -21.08 1.35 -2.33
CA THR A 231 -20.19 0.86 -3.41
C THR A 231 -20.16 1.76 -4.64
N ASP A 232 -21.26 2.43 -4.96
CA ASP A 232 -21.41 3.39 -6.06
C ASP A 232 -21.31 4.87 -5.60
N ALA A 233 -20.98 5.11 -4.33
CA ALA A 233 -20.75 6.44 -3.81
C ALA A 233 -19.31 6.91 -4.05
N THR A 234 -19.15 8.17 -4.43
CA THR A 234 -17.86 8.84 -4.52
C THR A 234 -17.86 10.13 -3.70
N LEU A 235 -16.96 10.23 -2.74
CA LEU A 235 -16.59 11.51 -2.12
C LEU A 235 -15.48 12.14 -2.96
N LYS A 236 -15.80 13.22 -3.66
CA LYS A 236 -14.88 13.87 -4.61
C LYS A 236 -14.43 15.23 -4.10
N GLY A 237 -13.12 15.44 -4.08
CA GLY A 237 -12.52 16.73 -3.71
C GLY A 237 -12.81 17.82 -4.76
N VAL A 238 -13.02 19.06 -4.30
CA VAL A 238 -13.02 20.22 -5.19
C VAL A 238 -11.59 20.52 -5.68
N ILE A 239 -11.45 21.03 -6.89
CA ILE A 239 -10.13 21.35 -7.47
C ILE A 239 -9.53 22.61 -6.85
N ASP A 240 -10.35 23.53 -6.34
CA ASP A 240 -9.90 24.77 -5.71
C ASP A 240 -9.26 24.47 -4.34
N THR A 241 -7.94 24.67 -4.24
CA THR A 241 -7.18 24.44 -3.02
C THR A 241 -7.54 25.37 -1.87
N GLU A 242 -8.20 26.50 -2.14
CA GLU A 242 -8.69 27.43 -1.10
C GLU A 242 -9.92 26.88 -0.35
N ALA A 243 -10.59 25.87 -0.90
CA ALA A 243 -11.65 25.14 -0.22
C ALA A 243 -11.14 24.22 0.92
N TYR A 244 -9.83 24.10 1.06
CA TYR A 244 -9.19 23.30 2.10
C TYR A 244 -8.43 24.22 3.06
N PRO A 245 -8.88 24.37 4.31
CA PRO A 245 -8.15 25.13 5.30
C PRO A 245 -6.79 24.51 5.58
N THR A 246 -5.80 25.36 5.84
CA THR A 246 -4.51 24.91 6.33
C THR A 246 -4.67 24.38 7.76
N MET A 247 -4.31 23.13 7.97
CA MET A 247 -4.48 22.47 9.24
C MET A 247 -3.41 22.87 10.24
N THR A 248 -3.76 22.88 11.51
CA THR A 248 -2.84 23.03 12.64
C THR A 248 -3.26 22.08 13.75
N SER A 249 -2.38 21.19 14.16
CA SER A 249 -2.62 20.38 15.36
C SER A 249 -2.04 21.06 16.60
N LYS A 250 -2.83 21.14 17.66
CA LYS A 250 -2.38 21.71 18.95
C LYS A 250 -1.76 20.66 19.86
N ASN A 251 -2.04 19.39 19.61
CA ASN A 251 -1.72 18.28 20.50
C ASN A 251 -0.63 17.36 19.95
N ASN A 252 -0.13 17.64 18.74
CA ASN A 252 0.81 16.76 18.07
C ASN A 252 2.19 17.39 17.93
N PRO A 253 3.23 16.86 18.60
CA PRO A 253 4.59 17.38 18.51
C PRO A 253 5.21 17.19 17.12
N ASN A 254 4.75 16.21 16.35
CA ASN A 254 5.20 15.96 14.97
C ASN A 254 4.65 16.91 13.92
N TRP A 255 3.86 17.90 14.32
CA TRP A 255 3.30 18.86 13.38
C TRP A 255 4.36 19.56 12.50
N ASN A 256 5.60 19.69 13.00
CA ASN A 256 6.68 20.27 12.21
C ASN A 256 7.05 19.43 10.98
N MET A 257 6.97 18.11 11.05
CA MET A 257 7.13 17.23 9.89
C MET A 257 5.98 17.46 8.91
N ILE A 258 4.76 17.55 9.41
CA ILE A 258 3.59 17.85 8.58
C ILE A 258 3.69 19.23 7.94
N LYS A 259 4.29 20.23 8.58
CA LYS A 259 4.55 21.56 7.98
C LYS A 259 5.49 21.50 6.76
N GLN A 260 6.33 20.50 6.67
CA GLN A 260 7.19 20.26 5.51
C GLN A 260 6.50 19.39 4.43
N GLY A 261 5.37 18.77 4.77
CA GLY A 261 4.54 17.93 3.92
C GLY A 261 3.10 18.46 3.79
N PRO A 262 2.09 17.58 3.78
CA PRO A 262 0.70 17.96 3.58
C PRO A 262 0.13 18.76 4.75
N GLN A 263 -0.45 19.91 4.46
CA GLN A 263 -1.14 20.74 5.46
C GLN A 263 -2.65 20.86 5.19
N LYS A 264 -3.15 20.24 4.14
CA LYS A 264 -4.55 20.25 3.72
C LYS A 264 -5.01 18.82 3.47
N ALA A 265 -6.27 18.53 3.65
CA ALA A 265 -6.82 17.20 3.38
C ALA A 265 -8.29 17.27 2.95
N LEU A 266 -8.76 16.28 2.20
CA LEU A 266 -10.18 16.10 1.91
C LEU A 266 -10.91 15.53 3.14
N ILE A 267 -10.30 14.52 3.79
CA ILE A 267 -10.77 13.97 5.07
C ILE A 267 -9.69 14.21 6.11
N TYR A 268 -10.07 14.85 7.20
CA TYR A 268 -9.18 15.16 8.32
C TYR A 268 -9.73 14.63 9.63
N ALA A 269 -8.84 14.15 10.50
CA ALA A 269 -9.15 13.87 11.91
C ALA A 269 -7.94 14.17 12.78
N ASP A 270 -8.14 14.78 13.96
CA ASP A 270 -7.08 15.15 14.91
C ASP A 270 -7.47 14.80 16.35
N GLY A 271 -6.67 13.92 16.96
CA GLY A 271 -6.82 13.52 18.36
C GLY A 271 -8.12 12.77 18.66
N VAL A 272 -8.72 12.13 17.68
CA VAL A 272 -9.99 11.41 17.83
C VAL A 272 -9.79 9.90 17.96
N ASN A 273 -10.76 9.22 18.55
CA ASN A 273 -10.71 7.79 18.79
C ASN A 273 -11.81 7.06 18.02
N GLY A 274 -11.46 5.94 17.41
CA GLY A 274 -12.44 5.06 16.76
C GLY A 274 -12.97 5.60 15.43
N VAL A 275 -12.13 6.28 14.64
CA VAL A 275 -12.48 6.65 13.25
C VAL A 275 -12.56 5.39 12.41
N ILE A 276 -13.67 5.22 11.68
CA ILE A 276 -13.85 4.15 10.71
C ILE A 276 -14.23 4.75 9.36
N ILE A 277 -13.55 4.32 8.29
CA ILE A 277 -13.88 4.67 6.91
C ILE A 277 -14.03 3.38 6.12
N GLN A 278 -15.21 3.12 5.55
CA GLN A 278 -15.51 1.87 4.87
C GLN A 278 -16.70 1.95 3.91
N GLY A 279 -17.06 0.81 3.27
CA GLY A 279 -18.36 0.64 2.59
C GLY A 279 -18.27 0.19 1.12
N GLY A 280 -17.11 0.27 0.46
CA GLY A 280 -16.90 -0.14 -0.93
C GLY A 280 -16.92 0.99 -1.95
N GLY A 281 -17.15 2.23 -1.51
CA GLY A 281 -17.14 3.42 -2.36
C GLY A 281 -15.75 3.96 -2.66
N THR A 282 -15.69 5.18 -3.20
CA THR A 282 -14.46 5.83 -3.64
C THR A 282 -14.25 7.18 -2.95
N ILE A 283 -13.02 7.46 -2.53
CA ILE A 283 -12.55 8.79 -2.16
C ILE A 283 -11.64 9.26 -3.30
N ASP A 284 -12.05 10.30 -4.02
CA ASP A 284 -11.29 10.90 -5.13
C ASP A 284 -10.80 12.28 -4.70
N GLY A 285 -9.51 12.42 -4.48
CA GLY A 285 -8.89 13.68 -4.09
C GLY A 285 -8.90 14.74 -5.18
N SER A 286 -9.28 14.40 -6.42
CA SER A 286 -9.29 15.31 -7.59
C SER A 286 -7.95 16.00 -7.84
N GLY A 287 -6.85 15.40 -7.44
CA GLY A 287 -5.51 15.99 -7.40
C GLY A 287 -4.90 16.39 -8.74
N ASN A 288 -5.63 16.28 -9.84
CA ASN A 288 -5.21 16.74 -11.16
C ASN A 288 -5.45 18.24 -11.30
N PHE A 289 -4.77 19.04 -10.49
CA PHE A 289 -4.90 20.49 -10.51
C PHE A 289 -4.32 21.07 -11.81
N PRO A 290 -5.08 21.90 -12.57
CA PRO A 290 -4.53 22.57 -13.73
C PRO A 290 -3.59 23.71 -13.27
N GLY A 291 -2.37 23.75 -13.82
CA GLY A 291 -1.43 24.85 -13.62
C GLY A 291 -0.22 24.52 -12.75
N ASP A 292 0.39 25.54 -12.19
CA ASP A 292 1.54 25.41 -11.30
C ASP A 292 1.13 24.64 -10.04
N TYR A 293 1.87 23.58 -9.71
CA TYR A 293 1.54 22.65 -8.62
C TYR A 293 1.50 23.29 -7.23
N GLY A 294 1.77 24.57 -7.12
CA GLY A 294 1.88 25.27 -5.86
C GLY A 294 3.01 24.72 -4.98
N SER A 295 3.12 25.19 -3.76
CA SER A 295 3.97 24.54 -2.76
C SER A 295 3.38 23.18 -2.36
N GLU A 296 4.20 22.23 -1.96
CA GLU A 296 3.76 20.93 -1.46
C GLU A 296 2.66 21.07 -0.41
N SER A 297 2.80 22.03 0.50
CA SER A 297 1.83 22.33 1.57
C SER A 297 0.47 22.87 1.09
N SER A 298 0.34 23.28 -0.17
CA SER A 298 -0.93 23.80 -0.70
C SER A 298 -1.86 22.72 -1.25
N ARG A 299 -1.32 21.54 -1.51
CA ARG A 299 -2.06 20.42 -2.11
C ARG A 299 -2.68 19.53 -1.03
N PRO A 300 -3.96 19.13 -1.13
CA PRO A 300 -4.59 18.30 -0.10
C PRO A 300 -4.22 16.82 -0.23
N SER A 301 -3.98 16.16 0.90
CA SER A 301 -4.06 14.70 1.03
C SER A 301 -5.50 14.22 0.83
N ALA A 302 -5.67 12.95 0.48
CA ALA A 302 -7.01 12.36 0.48
C ALA A 302 -7.54 12.15 1.90
N ILE A 303 -6.71 11.56 2.78
CA ILE A 303 -7.05 11.30 4.18
C ILE A 303 -5.84 11.65 5.04
N LEU A 304 -6.00 12.52 6.03
CA LEU A 304 -4.97 12.86 7.01
C LEU A 304 -5.49 12.58 8.42
N LEU A 305 -4.89 11.60 9.10
CA LEU A 305 -5.19 11.25 10.49
C LEU A 305 -4.03 11.64 11.39
N VAL A 306 -4.29 12.43 12.41
CA VAL A 306 -3.29 12.96 13.35
C VAL A 306 -3.67 12.57 14.77
N GLY A 307 -2.81 11.84 15.50
CA GLY A 307 -3.07 11.44 16.88
C GLY A 307 -4.33 10.59 17.06
N CYS A 308 -4.77 9.89 16.03
CA CYS A 308 -5.98 9.08 16.05
C CYS A 308 -5.70 7.66 16.53
N ASN A 309 -6.55 7.16 17.45
CA ASN A 309 -6.38 5.82 18.01
C ASN A 309 -7.54 4.91 17.66
N ASN A 310 -7.28 3.59 17.61
CA ASN A 310 -8.27 2.56 17.32
C ASN A 310 -9.05 2.85 16.03
N SER A 311 -8.35 3.27 15.00
CA SER A 311 -8.94 3.70 13.72
C SER A 311 -8.83 2.60 12.67
N LYS A 312 -9.79 2.59 11.74
CA LYS A 312 -9.88 1.57 10.70
C LYS A 312 -10.23 2.19 9.35
N ILE A 313 -9.53 1.74 8.30
CA ILE A 313 -9.89 2.01 6.89
C ILE A 313 -9.99 0.67 6.18
N GLN A 314 -11.15 0.36 5.61
CA GLN A 314 -11.33 -0.93 4.94
C GLN A 314 -12.32 -0.89 3.78
N ASN A 315 -12.09 -1.77 2.80
CA ASN A 315 -12.98 -1.96 1.65
C ASN A 315 -13.35 -0.63 1.00
N ILE A 316 -12.35 0.12 0.51
CA ILE A 316 -12.52 1.43 -0.11
C ILE A 316 -11.45 1.67 -1.17
N ALA A 317 -11.77 2.45 -2.19
CA ALA A 317 -10.79 2.98 -3.14
C ALA A 317 -10.42 4.43 -2.78
N VAL A 318 -9.12 4.77 -2.88
CA VAL A 318 -8.62 6.13 -2.64
C VAL A 318 -7.77 6.56 -3.83
N ASN A 319 -8.26 7.55 -4.56
CA ASN A 319 -7.69 7.94 -5.84
C ASN A 319 -7.26 9.41 -5.87
N ASN A 320 -6.29 9.71 -6.73
CA ASN A 320 -5.98 11.08 -7.15
C ASN A 320 -5.78 12.08 -6.00
N ALA A 321 -5.03 11.74 -4.98
CA ALA A 321 -4.65 12.71 -3.95
C ALA A 321 -3.85 13.88 -4.56
N GLY A 322 -3.88 15.02 -3.96
CA GLY A 322 -3.04 16.15 -4.37
C GLY A 322 -1.62 16.07 -3.84
N MET A 323 -1.44 15.38 -2.72
CA MET A 323 -0.19 15.19 -1.97
C MET A 323 -0.19 13.77 -1.38
N TRP A 324 0.65 13.42 -0.42
CA TRP A 324 0.64 12.13 0.29
C TRP A 324 -0.79 11.62 0.45
N THR A 325 -1.05 10.40 -0.03
CA THR A 325 -2.45 9.97 -0.17
C THR A 325 -3.10 9.72 1.18
N ILE A 326 -2.44 8.93 2.05
CA ILE A 326 -2.95 8.62 3.40
C ILE A 326 -1.82 8.79 4.43
N PRO A 327 -1.51 10.02 4.87
CA PRO A 327 -0.63 10.23 6.01
C PRO A 327 -1.33 9.90 7.34
N LEU A 328 -0.68 9.03 8.11
CA LEU A 328 -0.98 8.70 9.50
C LEU A 328 0.11 9.29 10.37
N VAL A 329 -0.23 10.16 11.28
CA VAL A 329 0.74 10.86 12.14
C VAL A 329 0.44 10.59 13.60
N GLU A 330 1.37 9.95 14.32
CA GLU A 330 1.22 9.56 15.73
C GLU A 330 -0.08 8.78 16.03
N CYS A 331 -0.53 7.97 15.10
CA CYS A 331 -1.70 7.11 15.27
C CYS A 331 -1.33 5.80 15.94
N ASP A 332 -2.17 5.32 16.87
CA ASP A 332 -2.00 4.04 17.56
C ASP A 332 -3.16 3.09 17.27
N SER A 333 -2.84 1.79 17.22
CA SER A 333 -3.84 0.76 16.98
C SER A 333 -4.65 1.02 15.70
N PHE A 334 -3.92 1.15 14.58
CA PHE A 334 -4.52 1.40 13.27
C PHE A 334 -4.61 0.11 12.46
N TYR A 335 -5.74 -0.08 11.81
CA TYR A 335 -5.98 -1.21 10.92
C TYR A 335 -6.43 -0.78 9.53
N MET A 336 -5.76 -1.27 8.50
CA MET A 336 -6.16 -1.06 7.11
C MET A 336 -6.22 -2.38 6.36
N ARG A 337 -7.29 -2.55 5.56
CA ARG A 337 -7.50 -3.76 4.78
C ARG A 337 -8.39 -3.50 3.58
N ASP A 338 -8.14 -4.26 2.51
CA ASP A 338 -8.99 -4.21 1.33
C ASP A 338 -9.10 -2.78 0.76
N VAL A 339 -7.98 -2.07 0.75
CA VAL A 339 -7.88 -0.70 0.25
C VAL A 339 -7.11 -0.68 -1.05
N ASN A 340 -7.67 -0.01 -2.06
CA ASN A 340 -7.00 0.24 -3.32
C ASN A 340 -6.59 1.71 -3.37
N ILE A 341 -5.28 1.99 -3.48
CA ILE A 341 -4.76 3.33 -3.70
C ILE A 341 -4.32 3.44 -5.16
N SER A 342 -4.78 4.50 -5.85
CA SER A 342 -4.36 4.87 -7.18
C SER A 342 -4.11 6.37 -7.24
N SER A 343 -2.88 6.78 -6.93
CA SER A 343 -2.47 8.19 -6.86
C SER A 343 -1.18 8.41 -7.63
N TYR A 344 -1.30 8.66 -8.96
CA TYR A 344 -0.17 8.87 -9.86
C TYR A 344 -0.40 10.08 -10.79
N TRP A 345 0.62 10.48 -11.57
CA TRP A 345 0.71 11.63 -12.46
C TRP A 345 1.20 12.94 -11.82
N PHE A 346 1.58 12.95 -10.53
CA PHE A 346 2.13 14.16 -9.89
C PHE A 346 3.15 13.81 -8.80
N PRO A 347 4.20 14.60 -8.57
CA PRO A 347 5.17 14.34 -7.52
C PRO A 347 4.56 14.42 -6.11
N ASN A 348 5.21 13.78 -5.16
CA ASN A 348 4.86 13.70 -3.73
C ASN A 348 3.49 13.06 -3.46
N ARG A 349 3.05 12.15 -4.31
CA ARG A 349 1.89 11.31 -4.08
C ARG A 349 2.34 9.98 -3.52
N ASP A 350 2.79 10.01 -2.28
CA ASP A 350 3.06 8.82 -1.51
C ASP A 350 1.76 8.02 -1.33
N GLY A 351 1.85 6.69 -1.20
CA GLY A 351 0.66 5.86 -1.00
C GLY A 351 0.14 5.96 0.42
N ILE A 352 0.88 5.40 1.36
CA ILE A 352 0.64 5.54 2.79
C ILE A 352 1.92 6.00 3.48
N ASP A 353 1.80 7.04 4.32
CA ASP A 353 2.88 7.52 5.17
C ASP A 353 2.58 7.20 6.62
N ILE A 354 3.35 6.31 7.21
CA ILE A 354 3.23 5.89 8.61
C ILE A 354 4.27 6.68 9.40
N CYS A 355 3.79 7.73 10.09
CA CYS A 355 4.66 8.72 10.73
C CYS A 355 4.58 8.59 12.26
N ASP A 356 5.64 8.07 12.90
CA ASP A 356 5.71 7.89 14.36
C ASP A 356 4.49 7.17 14.95
N CYS A 357 3.98 6.16 14.24
CA CYS A 357 2.81 5.37 14.63
C CYS A 357 3.21 4.09 15.36
N HIS A 358 2.34 3.60 16.24
CA HIS A 358 2.50 2.31 16.91
C HIS A 358 1.32 1.38 16.65
N ASP A 359 1.61 0.07 16.66
CA ASP A 359 0.58 -0.97 16.56
C ASP A 359 -0.26 -0.81 15.27
N VAL A 360 0.38 -0.92 14.10
CA VAL A 360 -0.26 -0.76 12.80
C VAL A 360 -0.30 -2.09 12.04
N LEU A 361 -1.46 -2.43 11.48
CA LEU A 361 -1.62 -3.51 10.51
C LEU A 361 -2.18 -2.96 9.19
N VAL A 362 -1.46 -3.19 8.09
CA VAL A 362 -1.97 -2.98 6.72
C VAL A 362 -1.89 -4.30 5.98
N GLU A 363 -3.01 -4.75 5.41
CA GLU A 363 -3.05 -6.04 4.73
C GLU A 363 -3.97 -6.08 3.51
N ASN A 364 -3.73 -7.08 2.64
CA ASN A 364 -4.58 -7.43 1.51
C ASN A 364 -5.04 -6.21 0.71
N SER A 365 -4.10 -5.41 0.23
CA SER A 365 -4.39 -4.13 -0.44
C SER A 365 -3.48 -3.94 -1.67
N TYR A 366 -3.91 -3.07 -2.58
CA TYR A 366 -3.18 -2.72 -3.79
C TYR A 366 -2.87 -1.22 -3.80
N PHE A 367 -1.58 -0.85 -3.85
CA PHE A 367 -1.17 0.54 -3.87
C PHE A 367 -0.33 0.87 -5.10
N THR A 368 -0.78 1.84 -5.88
CA THR A 368 0.00 2.51 -6.92
C THR A 368 0.15 3.98 -6.55
N ALA A 369 1.39 4.43 -6.46
CA ALA A 369 1.75 5.80 -6.12
C ALA A 369 2.83 6.35 -7.06
N ASP A 370 2.94 7.67 -7.14
CA ASP A 370 4.01 8.32 -7.91
C ASP A 370 5.25 8.59 -7.08
N ASP A 371 5.13 8.64 -5.76
CA ASP A 371 6.26 8.77 -4.85
C ASP A 371 6.41 7.48 -4.03
N ASP A 372 6.96 7.54 -2.81
CA ASP A 372 7.18 6.37 -1.97
C ASP A 372 5.84 5.70 -1.64
N THR A 373 5.64 4.44 -2.04
CA THR A 373 4.30 3.83 -1.97
C THR A 373 3.91 3.38 -0.58
N VAL A 374 4.83 2.73 0.14
CA VAL A 374 4.69 2.40 1.57
C VAL A 374 5.85 3.06 2.29
N CYS A 375 5.59 4.16 2.96
CA CYS A 375 6.60 5.00 3.55
C CYS A 375 6.47 5.09 5.07
N PHE A 376 7.58 4.85 5.76
CA PHE A 376 7.70 5.02 7.21
C PHE A 376 8.52 6.29 7.47
N LYS A 377 7.99 7.21 8.23
CA LYS A 377 8.66 8.47 8.56
C LYS A 377 8.71 8.65 10.08
N SER A 378 9.77 9.25 10.56
CA SER A 378 9.90 9.58 11.99
C SER A 378 10.49 10.97 12.15
N GLY A 379 9.67 11.90 12.58
CA GLY A 379 10.04 13.31 12.75
C GLY A 379 10.20 13.74 14.21
N HIS A 380 9.96 12.84 15.16
CA HIS A 380 10.03 13.10 16.60
C HIS A 380 10.67 11.90 17.34
N GLU A 381 10.88 12.00 18.64
CA GLU A 381 11.46 10.94 19.49
C GLU A 381 10.60 9.65 19.56
N ARG A 382 9.34 9.73 19.17
CA ARG A 382 8.37 8.65 19.35
C ARG A 382 8.72 7.39 18.56
N CYS A 383 9.27 7.48 17.39
CA CYS A 383 9.54 6.42 16.42
C CYS A 383 8.27 5.69 15.84
N CYS A 384 8.46 4.93 14.77
CA CYS A 384 7.51 3.90 14.34
C CYS A 384 7.81 2.59 15.06
N ASP A 385 6.82 1.94 15.67
CA ASP A 385 7.03 0.68 16.39
C ASP A 385 5.88 -0.31 16.20
N ASN A 386 6.22 -1.61 16.09
CA ASN A 386 5.25 -2.71 16.01
C ASN A 386 4.29 -2.58 14.82
N ILE A 387 4.85 -2.58 13.60
CA ILE A 387 4.10 -2.41 12.37
C ILE A 387 4.20 -3.67 11.50
N LEU A 388 3.07 -4.14 11.02
CA LEU A 388 2.98 -5.27 10.09
C LEU A 388 2.29 -4.83 8.79
N ILE A 389 3.01 -4.96 7.67
CA ILE A 389 2.49 -4.79 6.31
C ILE A 389 2.54 -6.15 5.62
N ARG A 390 1.41 -6.62 5.11
CA ARG A 390 1.40 -7.94 4.47
C ARG A 390 0.38 -8.10 3.34
N GLN A 391 0.63 -9.05 2.44
CA GLN A 391 -0.31 -9.40 1.39
C GLN A 391 -0.64 -8.21 0.48
N MET A 392 0.39 -7.44 0.13
CA MET A 392 0.27 -6.24 -0.66
C MET A 392 0.77 -6.44 -2.08
N MET A 393 0.18 -5.72 -3.03
CA MET A 393 0.83 -5.40 -4.29
C MET A 393 1.20 -3.91 -4.28
N ILE A 394 2.47 -3.62 -4.56
CA ILE A 394 3.06 -2.29 -4.36
C ILE A 394 3.73 -1.85 -5.66
N VAL A 395 3.35 -0.66 -6.15
CA VAL A 395 3.88 -0.04 -7.37
C VAL A 395 4.27 1.40 -7.08
N SER A 396 5.51 1.79 -7.39
CA SER A 396 5.97 3.18 -7.31
C SER A 396 6.52 3.64 -8.66
N THR A 397 5.80 4.52 -9.35
CA THR A 397 6.16 4.91 -10.72
C THR A 397 7.29 5.91 -10.79
N MET A 398 7.58 6.64 -9.72
CA MET A 398 8.57 7.73 -9.70
C MET A 398 9.57 7.67 -8.55
N ALA A 399 9.36 6.85 -7.51
CA ALA A 399 10.23 6.76 -6.33
C ALA A 399 10.42 5.32 -5.83
N ASN A 400 10.23 5.05 -4.54
CA ASN A 400 10.53 3.77 -3.91
C ASN A 400 9.25 3.01 -3.54
N ALA A 401 9.30 1.68 -3.61
CA ALA A 401 8.13 0.88 -3.24
C ALA A 401 7.92 0.84 -1.73
N ILE A 402 8.97 0.49 -0.96
CA ILE A 402 8.94 0.41 0.49
C ILE A 402 10.13 1.21 1.02
N LYS A 403 9.85 2.24 1.83
CA LYS A 403 10.89 3.13 2.33
C LYS A 403 10.74 3.43 3.82
N PHE A 404 11.79 3.18 4.57
CA PHE A 404 11.99 3.69 5.93
C PHE A 404 12.85 4.95 5.83
N GLY A 405 12.25 6.11 6.03
CA GLY A 405 12.90 7.41 5.85
C GLY A 405 12.10 8.35 4.92
N THR A 406 12.67 9.44 4.44
CA THR A 406 13.98 10.03 4.84
C THR A 406 13.94 10.68 6.21
N PHE A 407 12.75 11.15 6.67
CA PHE A 407 12.58 11.60 8.05
C PHE A 407 12.82 10.41 9.01
N SER A 408 13.87 10.49 9.83
CA SER A 408 14.34 9.36 10.63
C SER A 408 14.88 9.78 12.01
N TYR A 409 14.29 10.81 12.63
CA TYR A 409 14.78 11.34 13.90
C TYR A 409 14.56 10.40 15.08
N GLY A 410 13.36 9.88 15.30
CA GLY A 410 13.08 8.84 16.31
C GLY A 410 13.44 7.44 15.83
N GLY A 411 13.12 7.16 14.56
CA GLY A 411 13.50 5.93 13.89
C GLY A 411 12.37 4.91 13.74
N PHE A 412 12.75 3.62 13.59
CA PHE A 412 11.87 2.54 13.19
C PHE A 412 12.24 1.26 13.94
N THR A 413 11.31 0.64 14.64
CA THR A 413 11.57 -0.58 15.40
C THR A 413 10.47 -1.61 15.22
N ASN A 414 10.85 -2.91 15.21
CA ASN A 414 9.90 -4.03 15.17
C ASN A 414 8.89 -3.94 14.02
N CYS A 415 9.37 -3.68 12.82
CA CYS A 415 8.55 -3.59 11.62
C CYS A 415 8.74 -4.85 10.77
N THR A 416 7.64 -5.39 10.26
CA THR A 416 7.65 -6.54 9.35
C THR A 416 6.86 -6.24 8.09
N ILE A 417 7.48 -6.45 6.93
CA ILE A 417 6.85 -6.39 5.63
C ILE A 417 6.94 -7.79 5.02
N CYS A 418 5.81 -8.43 4.76
CA CYS A 418 5.85 -9.81 4.30
C CYS A 418 4.74 -10.16 3.29
N ASP A 419 4.98 -11.24 2.55
CA ASP A 419 4.00 -11.78 1.61
C ASP A 419 3.54 -10.74 0.57
N CYS A 420 4.48 -9.94 0.04
CA CYS A 420 4.20 -8.82 -0.85
C CYS A 420 4.74 -9.06 -2.27
N VAL A 421 4.14 -8.38 -3.23
CA VAL A 421 4.66 -8.24 -4.58
C VAL A 421 4.99 -6.77 -4.82
N VAL A 422 6.22 -6.47 -5.19
CA VAL A 422 6.69 -5.16 -5.62
C VAL A 422 6.93 -5.22 -7.11
N LYS A 423 6.37 -4.27 -7.87
CA LYS A 423 6.59 -4.23 -9.32
C LYS A 423 6.65 -2.79 -9.86
N ASP A 424 7.19 -2.64 -11.06
CA ASP A 424 7.22 -1.35 -11.78
C ASP A 424 7.71 -0.19 -10.90
N THR A 425 8.84 -0.38 -10.20
CA THR A 425 9.38 0.61 -9.26
C THR A 425 10.54 1.36 -9.87
N ARG A 426 10.47 2.69 -9.89
CA ARG A 426 11.50 3.52 -10.54
C ARG A 426 12.84 3.48 -9.83
N PHE A 427 12.85 3.62 -8.50
CA PHE A 427 14.07 3.62 -7.70
C PHE A 427 14.26 2.28 -6.98
N CYS A 428 14.05 2.20 -5.70
CA CYS A 428 14.37 1.02 -4.93
C CYS A 428 13.13 0.27 -4.44
N ALA A 429 13.22 -1.05 -4.44
CA ALA A 429 12.16 -1.89 -3.91
C ALA A 429 12.10 -1.83 -2.37
N MET A 430 13.24 -1.88 -1.69
CA MET A 430 13.33 -1.94 -0.22
C MET A 430 14.45 -1.01 0.27
N CYS A 431 14.06 0.10 0.93
CA CYS A 431 14.95 1.13 1.44
C CYS A 431 14.91 1.24 2.95
N VAL A 432 16.09 1.41 3.59
CA VAL A 432 16.23 1.76 5.00
C VAL A 432 17.22 2.92 5.13
N GLU A 433 16.72 4.08 5.50
CA GLU A 433 17.49 5.33 5.56
C GLU A 433 17.40 5.92 6.97
N VAL A 434 18.52 5.97 7.68
CA VAL A 434 18.63 6.65 8.97
C VAL A 434 19.65 7.78 8.84
N VAL A 435 19.16 8.99 8.64
CA VAL A 435 19.99 10.15 8.35
C VAL A 435 19.74 11.36 9.25
N ASP A 436 18.79 11.26 10.19
CA ASP A 436 18.41 12.34 11.11
C ASP A 436 18.64 12.01 12.59
N GLY A 437 19.40 10.93 12.88
CA GLY A 437 19.81 10.58 14.24
C GLY A 437 18.99 9.51 14.95
N GLY A 438 18.01 8.90 14.27
CA GLY A 438 17.17 7.84 14.83
C GLY A 438 17.81 6.44 14.79
N ILE A 439 16.99 5.45 15.06
CA ILE A 439 17.38 4.04 15.14
C ILE A 439 16.53 3.22 14.18
N ALA A 440 17.15 2.40 13.33
CA ALA A 440 16.45 1.32 12.62
C ALA A 440 16.88 -0.02 13.21
N GLU A 441 15.95 -0.74 13.83
CA GLU A 441 16.24 -1.98 14.55
C GLU A 441 15.11 -3.00 14.43
N ASN A 442 15.46 -4.26 14.19
CA ASN A 442 14.51 -5.37 14.11
C ASN A 442 13.46 -5.15 13.00
N ILE A 443 13.97 -4.95 11.77
CA ILE A 443 13.16 -4.78 10.56
C ILE A 443 13.26 -6.03 9.70
N HIS A 444 12.12 -6.59 9.32
CA HIS A 444 12.01 -7.81 8.56
C HIS A 444 11.34 -7.58 7.21
N PHE A 445 11.99 -8.01 6.14
CA PHE A 445 11.44 -8.16 4.81
C PHE A 445 11.37 -9.65 4.49
N GLU A 446 10.18 -10.23 4.36
CA GLU A 446 10.00 -11.67 4.25
C GLU A 446 9.07 -12.05 3.09
N ARG A 447 9.44 -13.04 2.28
CA ARG A 447 8.60 -13.56 1.20
C ARG A 447 8.08 -12.47 0.27
N ILE A 448 9.03 -11.69 -0.27
CA ILE A 448 8.72 -10.58 -1.19
C ILE A 448 9.23 -10.95 -2.59
N GLU A 449 8.35 -10.83 -3.57
CA GLU A 449 8.72 -10.91 -4.97
C GLU A 449 8.83 -9.50 -5.55
N VAL A 450 9.96 -9.20 -6.18
CA VAL A 450 10.26 -7.91 -6.82
C VAL A 450 10.43 -8.13 -8.31
N LYS A 451 9.72 -7.35 -9.13
CA LYS A 451 9.90 -7.35 -10.58
C LYS A 451 9.97 -5.92 -11.12
N ASP A 452 10.95 -5.69 -12.01
CA ASP A 452 11.13 -4.40 -12.70
C ASP A 452 11.31 -3.23 -11.71
N ALA A 453 12.22 -3.38 -10.74
CA ALA A 453 12.64 -2.30 -9.87
C ALA A 453 13.96 -1.68 -10.34
N GLY A 454 14.15 -0.39 -10.12
CA GLY A 454 15.42 0.29 -10.43
C GLY A 454 16.60 -0.32 -9.66
N SER A 455 16.42 -0.55 -8.36
CA SER A 455 17.35 -1.24 -7.46
C SER A 455 16.59 -2.14 -6.51
N ALA A 456 17.24 -3.20 -6.01
CA ALA A 456 16.61 -4.13 -5.07
C ALA A 456 16.69 -3.63 -3.63
N PHE A 457 17.88 -3.24 -3.17
CA PHE A 457 18.15 -2.90 -1.77
C PHE A 457 18.94 -1.60 -1.66
N PHE A 458 18.55 -0.76 -0.71
CA PHE A 458 19.25 0.47 -0.38
C PHE A 458 19.22 0.69 1.13
N ILE A 459 20.39 0.69 1.79
CA ILE A 459 20.51 0.89 3.23
C ILE A 459 21.58 1.95 3.49
N VAL A 460 21.21 3.06 4.10
CA VAL A 460 22.15 4.15 4.37
C VAL A 460 22.00 4.70 5.79
N LEU A 461 23.12 4.73 6.49
CA LEU A 461 23.30 5.49 7.72
C LEU A 461 24.03 6.79 7.36
N GLY A 462 23.50 7.91 7.83
CA GLY A 462 24.07 9.23 7.53
C GLY A 462 23.77 10.26 8.59
N ASP A 463 24.10 11.52 8.28
CA ASP A 463 23.86 12.66 9.17
C ASP A 463 23.40 13.86 8.33
N ARG A 464 22.14 13.81 7.90
CA ARG A 464 21.44 14.96 7.31
C ARG A 464 21.01 15.95 8.38
N ALA A 465 20.75 15.43 9.57
CA ALA A 465 20.41 16.18 10.77
C ALA A 465 19.19 17.09 10.61
N ASN A 466 18.11 16.58 10.02
CA ASN A 466 16.81 17.27 10.05
C ASN A 466 16.17 17.07 11.42
N ILE A 467 16.53 17.95 12.35
CA ILE A 467 16.22 17.84 13.77
C ILE A 467 14.94 18.64 14.08
N PRO A 468 13.97 18.09 14.83
CA PRO A 468 12.81 18.87 15.28
C PRO A 468 13.24 20.03 16.22
N PRO A 469 12.42 21.08 16.39
CA PRO A 469 12.81 22.29 17.12
C PRO A 469 13.34 22.09 18.53
N GLU A 470 12.88 21.07 19.24
CA GLU A 470 13.33 20.73 20.59
C GLU A 470 14.26 19.50 20.61
N GLY A 471 14.65 19.03 19.43
CA GLY A 471 15.49 17.85 19.26
C GLY A 471 16.97 18.11 19.54
N ILE A 472 17.70 17.01 19.76
CA ILE A 472 19.14 17.02 19.98
C ILE A 472 19.83 16.33 18.79
N HIS A 473 20.87 16.94 18.25
CA HIS A 473 21.70 16.30 17.24
C HIS A 473 22.41 15.06 17.80
N ARG A 474 22.28 13.94 17.10
CA ARG A 474 22.92 12.66 17.42
C ARG A 474 23.15 11.85 16.15
N MET A 475 24.14 10.99 16.17
CA MET A 475 24.27 9.96 15.15
C MET A 475 23.21 8.88 15.35
N GLY A 476 22.62 8.44 14.23
CA GLY A 476 21.71 7.33 14.22
C GLY A 476 22.40 5.97 14.26
N SER A 477 21.60 4.91 14.21
CA SER A 477 22.10 3.53 14.07
C SER A 477 21.17 2.66 13.25
N ILE A 478 21.77 1.71 12.51
CA ILE A 478 21.02 0.67 11.76
C ILE A 478 21.58 -0.68 12.19
N LYS A 479 20.70 -1.57 12.66
CA LYS A 479 21.09 -2.94 13.03
C LYS A 479 19.91 -3.90 12.99
N ASP A 480 20.23 -5.19 12.89
CA ASP A 480 19.25 -6.28 12.93
C ASP A 480 18.19 -6.11 11.84
N ILE A 481 18.65 -6.06 10.56
CA ILE A 481 17.81 -5.98 9.36
C ILE A 481 17.85 -7.32 8.64
N TYR A 482 16.68 -7.86 8.31
CA TYR A 482 16.52 -9.21 7.78
C TYR A 482 15.81 -9.18 6.43
N PHE A 483 16.40 -9.84 5.44
CA PHE A 483 15.82 -10.11 4.12
C PHE A 483 15.75 -11.62 3.96
N GLU A 484 14.54 -12.20 4.08
CA GLU A 484 14.34 -13.64 4.04
C GLU A 484 13.34 -14.02 2.94
N ASP A 485 13.69 -15.05 2.14
CA ASP A 485 12.84 -15.54 1.05
C ASP A 485 12.47 -14.44 0.04
N ILE A 486 13.48 -13.69 -0.45
CA ILE A 486 13.29 -12.58 -1.40
C ILE A 486 13.66 -13.06 -2.80
N TYR A 487 12.79 -12.80 -3.76
CA TYR A 487 13.04 -13.06 -5.18
C TYR A 487 13.00 -11.75 -5.96
N VAL A 488 14.13 -11.37 -6.60
CA VAL A 488 14.24 -10.16 -7.43
C VAL A 488 14.48 -10.57 -8.87
N GLU A 489 13.57 -10.19 -9.75
CA GLU A 489 13.63 -10.42 -11.19
C GLU A 489 13.76 -9.08 -11.91
N ASN A 490 14.71 -8.99 -12.83
CA ASN A 490 14.91 -7.86 -13.74
C ASN A 490 15.11 -6.51 -13.02
N GLN A 491 16.24 -6.36 -12.32
CA GLN A 491 16.65 -5.03 -11.85
C GLN A 491 16.94 -4.12 -13.06
N LEU A 492 16.25 -2.98 -13.15
CA LEU A 492 16.26 -2.12 -14.34
C LEU A 492 17.53 -1.29 -14.49
N LYS A 493 18.20 -0.94 -13.39
CA LYS A 493 19.40 -0.07 -13.38
C LYS A 493 20.65 -0.89 -13.17
N ASN A 494 21.75 -0.37 -13.68
CA ASN A 494 23.07 -1.03 -13.64
C ASN A 494 23.94 -0.63 -12.44
N TYR A 495 23.39 0.09 -11.48
CA TYR A 495 24.04 0.29 -10.18
C TYR A 495 23.61 -0.81 -9.20
N GLY A 496 24.55 -1.28 -8.40
CA GLY A 496 24.26 -2.30 -7.38
C GLY A 496 23.48 -1.75 -6.20
N SER A 497 23.23 -2.60 -5.22
CA SER A 497 22.66 -2.21 -3.94
C SER A 497 23.71 -1.50 -3.09
N TYR A 498 23.38 -0.35 -2.53
CA TYR A 498 24.23 0.42 -1.64
C TYR A 498 23.86 0.15 -0.20
N ILE A 499 24.81 -0.38 0.58
CA ILE A 499 24.64 -0.69 2.01
C ILE A 499 25.83 -0.06 2.73
N SER A 500 25.59 1.10 3.36
CA SER A 500 26.71 1.89 3.88
C SER A 500 26.39 2.54 5.22
N GLY A 501 27.23 2.25 6.21
CA GLY A 501 27.46 3.14 7.32
C GLY A 501 28.16 4.42 6.86
N VAL A 502 28.61 5.24 7.79
CA VAL A 502 29.24 6.52 7.51
C VAL A 502 30.47 6.75 8.38
N LYS A 503 31.50 7.37 7.81
CA LYS A 503 32.61 7.94 8.57
C LYS A 503 32.39 9.44 8.74
N LYS A 504 32.28 9.90 9.97
CA LYS A 504 32.06 11.31 10.30
C LYS A 504 32.95 11.74 11.46
N ASP A 505 33.57 12.90 11.36
CA ASP A 505 34.43 13.51 12.40
C ASP A 505 35.56 12.57 12.91
N GLY A 506 36.03 11.68 12.02
CA GLY A 506 37.06 10.69 12.32
C GLY A 506 36.57 9.37 12.89
N GLU A 507 35.30 9.27 13.25
CA GLU A 507 34.64 8.05 13.77
C GLU A 507 33.91 7.30 12.66
N ILE A 508 33.90 5.97 12.74
CA ILE A 508 33.17 5.09 11.83
C ILE A 508 31.92 4.59 12.56
N HIS A 509 30.77 4.84 11.94
CA HIS A 509 29.46 4.36 12.41
C HIS A 509 28.99 3.24 11.49
N ASN A 510 29.16 2.00 11.97
CA ASN A 510 28.82 0.81 11.21
C ASN A 510 27.33 0.50 11.22
N ILE A 511 26.83 0.02 10.08
CA ILE A 511 25.60 -0.75 10.01
C ILE A 511 25.90 -2.18 10.50
N LYS A 512 25.03 -2.77 11.33
CA LYS A 512 25.32 -4.04 11.99
C LYS A 512 24.25 -5.11 11.78
N ASN A 513 24.69 -6.37 11.69
CA ASN A 513 23.78 -7.53 11.68
C ASN A 513 22.76 -7.47 10.53
N ILE A 514 23.21 -7.50 9.31
CA ILE A 514 22.33 -7.58 8.13
C ILE A 514 22.33 -9.01 7.64
N LEU A 515 21.15 -9.64 7.59
CA LEU A 515 21.00 -11.01 7.09
C LEU A 515 20.25 -11.02 5.76
N PHE A 516 20.89 -11.57 4.76
CA PHE A 516 20.25 -12.03 3.53
C PHE A 516 20.16 -13.55 3.59
N LYS A 517 18.96 -14.11 3.64
CA LYS A 517 18.74 -15.56 3.72
C LYS A 517 17.75 -16.00 2.64
N ASN A 518 18.16 -16.99 1.85
CA ASN A 518 17.36 -17.48 0.73
C ASN A 518 16.93 -16.35 -0.24
N VAL A 519 17.88 -15.45 -0.57
CA VAL A 519 17.66 -14.33 -1.48
C VAL A 519 18.17 -14.71 -2.86
N LYS A 520 17.30 -14.74 -3.85
CA LYS A 520 17.66 -14.85 -5.26
C LYS A 520 17.43 -13.52 -5.95
N ALA A 521 18.50 -12.88 -6.44
CA ALA A 521 18.40 -11.56 -7.01
C ALA A 521 19.16 -11.44 -8.34
N GLU A 522 18.45 -10.92 -9.35
CA GLU A 522 18.98 -10.55 -10.66
C GLU A 522 19.36 -9.08 -10.66
N PHE A 523 20.64 -8.81 -10.92
CA PHE A 523 21.20 -7.48 -11.12
C PHE A 523 21.55 -7.31 -12.59
N ARG A 524 21.25 -6.14 -13.15
CA ARG A 524 21.45 -5.89 -14.56
C ARG A 524 22.92 -6.01 -14.98
N GLY A 525 23.86 -5.40 -14.24
CA GLY A 525 25.26 -5.32 -14.66
C GLY A 525 25.48 -4.35 -15.83
N GLY A 526 26.42 -4.68 -16.74
CA GLY A 526 26.61 -3.98 -18.00
C GLY A 526 27.66 -2.86 -17.98
N LEU A 527 28.50 -2.72 -16.95
CA LEU A 527 29.62 -1.76 -16.96
C LEU A 527 30.86 -2.36 -17.59
N THR A 528 31.50 -1.57 -18.46
CA THR A 528 32.76 -1.89 -19.14
C THR A 528 33.99 -1.28 -18.47
N GLU A 529 33.78 -0.36 -17.53
CA GLU A 529 34.85 0.30 -16.77
C GLU A 529 34.55 0.17 -15.27
N GLN A 530 35.61 0.01 -14.46
CA GLN A 530 35.52 -0.09 -13.01
C GLN A 530 35.34 1.30 -12.40
N PRO A 531 34.20 1.59 -11.73
CA PRO A 531 34.03 2.87 -11.04
C PRO A 531 34.90 2.98 -9.79
N ASP A 532 35.23 4.21 -9.42
CA ASP A 532 35.83 4.54 -8.14
C ASP A 532 34.84 4.34 -6.97
N ASN A 533 35.37 4.24 -5.76
CA ASN A 533 34.52 4.26 -4.56
C ASN A 533 33.77 5.58 -4.46
N PRO A 534 32.45 5.55 -4.18
CA PRO A 534 31.69 6.78 -3.96
C PRO A 534 32.21 7.54 -2.73
N PRO A 535 32.06 8.87 -2.68
CA PRO A 535 32.40 9.64 -1.47
C PRO A 535 31.57 9.18 -0.26
N GLU A 536 32.02 9.56 0.94
CA GLU A 536 31.21 9.41 2.15
C GLU A 536 29.90 10.20 2.01
N TYR A 537 28.83 9.68 2.62
CA TYR A 537 27.55 10.40 2.65
C TYR A 537 27.72 11.71 3.44
N SER A 538 27.47 12.83 2.77
CA SER A 538 27.76 14.17 3.33
C SER A 538 26.58 14.81 4.08
N GLY A 539 25.39 14.21 4.06
CA GLY A 539 24.16 14.82 4.59
C GLY A 539 23.56 15.93 3.71
N THR A 540 24.29 16.40 2.68
CA THR A 540 23.82 17.46 1.77
C THR A 540 23.13 16.91 0.52
N VAL A 541 23.30 15.63 0.25
CA VAL A 541 22.64 14.92 -0.84
C VAL A 541 21.42 14.20 -0.29
N TYR A 542 20.31 14.29 -1.00
CA TYR A 542 19.12 13.49 -0.64
C TYR A 542 19.46 12.00 -0.86
N PRO A 543 19.26 11.14 0.14
CA PRO A 543 19.60 9.72 0.01
C PRO A 543 18.56 9.02 -0.88
N GLU A 544 19.01 8.60 -2.04
CA GLU A 544 18.27 7.78 -2.99
C GLU A 544 19.18 6.71 -3.60
N SER A 545 18.62 5.62 -4.05
CA SER A 545 19.40 4.50 -4.59
C SER A 545 20.22 4.87 -5.83
N ASP A 546 19.92 5.97 -6.50
CA ASP A 546 20.64 6.50 -7.66
C ASP A 546 21.60 7.67 -7.32
N MET A 547 21.75 8.05 -6.05
CA MET A 547 22.62 9.18 -5.65
C MET A 547 24.08 8.99 -6.09
N TYR A 548 24.53 7.76 -6.13
CA TYR A 548 25.80 7.35 -6.72
C TYR A 548 25.52 6.45 -7.93
N LYS A 549 25.38 7.03 -9.10
CA LYS A 549 24.90 6.35 -10.32
C LYS A 549 25.66 5.08 -10.69
N GLN A 550 26.91 4.92 -10.23
CA GLN A 550 27.71 3.74 -10.47
C GLN A 550 28.47 3.38 -9.20
N LEU A 551 28.33 2.14 -8.78
CA LEU A 551 29.03 1.57 -7.63
C LEU A 551 30.13 0.62 -8.08
N PRO A 552 31.22 0.44 -7.31
CA PRO A 552 32.28 -0.51 -7.61
C PRO A 552 31.85 -1.98 -7.61
N ALA A 553 30.67 -2.28 -7.12
CA ALA A 553 30.06 -3.61 -7.13
C ALA A 553 28.92 -3.69 -8.14
N SER A 554 28.77 -4.81 -8.85
CA SER A 554 27.63 -5.03 -9.75
C SER A 554 26.35 -5.45 -9.00
N ALA A 555 26.47 -5.97 -7.76
CA ALA A 555 25.34 -6.39 -6.94
C ALA A 555 25.32 -5.71 -5.57
N TYR A 556 26.30 -5.95 -4.70
CA TYR A 556 26.27 -5.43 -3.34
C TYR A 556 27.56 -4.63 -3.05
N TYR A 557 27.42 -3.36 -2.76
CA TYR A 557 28.48 -2.50 -2.25
C TYR A 557 28.28 -2.30 -0.74
N LEU A 558 29.22 -2.83 0.04
CA LEU A 558 29.19 -2.82 1.51
C LEU A 558 30.29 -1.89 2.02
N ARG A 559 29.93 -0.88 2.78
CA ARG A 559 30.89 0.04 3.39
C ARG A 559 30.52 0.34 4.84
N HIS A 560 31.52 0.31 5.73
CA HIS A 560 31.31 0.52 7.16
C HIS A 560 30.18 -0.37 7.68
N THR A 561 30.33 -1.66 7.45
CA THR A 561 29.39 -2.69 7.88
C THR A 561 30.04 -3.67 8.84
N GLU A 562 29.26 -4.27 9.71
CA GLU A 562 29.69 -5.29 10.66
C GLU A 562 28.68 -6.42 10.67
N ASN A 563 29.14 -7.65 10.41
CA ASN A 563 28.30 -8.85 10.38
C ASN A 563 27.17 -8.78 9.31
N VAL A 564 27.56 -8.66 8.04
CA VAL A 564 26.65 -8.86 6.90
C VAL A 564 26.77 -10.31 6.44
N VAL A 565 25.66 -11.05 6.48
CA VAL A 565 25.62 -12.48 6.19
C VAL A 565 24.74 -12.75 4.98
N PHE A 566 25.27 -13.54 4.04
CA PHE A 566 24.53 -14.09 2.90
C PHE A 566 24.40 -15.61 3.09
N ASP A 567 23.23 -16.09 3.48
CA ASP A 567 22.93 -17.49 3.69
C ASP A 567 22.01 -18.02 2.59
N SER A 568 22.44 -19.03 1.87
CA SER A 568 21.66 -19.69 0.81
C SER A 568 21.19 -18.70 -0.29
N CYS A 569 22.02 -17.72 -0.64
CA CYS A 569 21.69 -16.66 -1.61
C CYS A 569 22.23 -16.98 -3.00
N GLU A 570 21.47 -16.59 -4.03
CA GLU A 570 21.86 -16.64 -5.42
C GLU A 570 21.91 -15.22 -6.01
N THR A 571 23.12 -14.77 -6.43
CA THR A 571 23.33 -13.47 -7.07
C THR A 571 23.62 -13.66 -8.55
N ILE A 572 22.71 -13.20 -9.40
CA ILE A 572 22.80 -13.29 -10.86
C ILE A 572 23.10 -11.89 -11.40
N VAL A 573 24.07 -11.78 -12.32
CA VAL A 573 24.34 -10.56 -13.08
C VAL A 573 24.01 -10.90 -14.54
N THR A 574 23.03 -10.21 -15.12
CA THR A 574 22.41 -10.60 -16.40
C THR A 574 23.17 -10.10 -17.62
N GLU A 575 23.90 -8.98 -17.52
CA GLU A 575 24.78 -8.45 -18.58
C GLU A 575 26.25 -8.60 -18.17
N GLU A 576 27.16 -8.75 -19.14
CA GLU A 576 28.61 -8.75 -18.88
C GLU A 576 29.02 -7.51 -18.09
N ASP A 577 29.84 -7.68 -17.04
CA ASP A 577 30.22 -6.60 -16.13
C ASP A 577 31.64 -6.81 -15.62
N VAL A 578 32.45 -5.75 -15.63
CA VAL A 578 33.84 -5.81 -15.14
C VAL A 578 33.95 -5.77 -13.62
N ARG A 579 32.90 -5.38 -12.93
CA ARG A 579 32.85 -5.25 -11.47
C ARG A 579 32.69 -6.63 -10.79
N LYS A 580 33.22 -6.73 -9.59
CA LYS A 580 32.89 -7.84 -8.70
C LYS A 580 31.40 -7.75 -8.27
N LYS A 581 30.78 -8.90 -8.04
CA LYS A 581 29.39 -8.94 -7.52
C LYS A 581 29.27 -8.28 -6.15
N ILE A 582 30.21 -8.55 -5.26
CA ILE A 582 30.24 -8.01 -3.89
C ILE A 582 31.58 -7.30 -3.69
N VAL A 583 31.51 -6.07 -3.17
CA VAL A 583 32.68 -5.28 -2.77
C VAL A 583 32.45 -4.78 -1.35
N GLU A 584 33.39 -5.06 -0.46
CA GLU A 584 33.39 -4.61 0.94
C GLU A 584 34.62 -3.68 1.16
N VAL A 585 34.37 -2.50 1.79
CA VAL A 585 35.40 -1.46 2.02
C VAL A 585 35.23 -0.80 3.40
#